data_510c4293048084423f5fb5964fbfbb6f
#
_entry.id   510c4293048084423f5fb5964fbfbb6f
#
_cell.length_a   1.000
_cell.length_b   1.000
_cell.length_c   1.000
_cell.angle_alpha   90.00
_cell.angle_beta   90.00
_cell.angle_gamma   90.00
#
_symmetry.space_group_name_H-M   'P 1'
#
loop_
_entity.id
_entity.type
_entity.pdbx_description
1 polymer ?
#
loop_
_entity_poly.entity_id
_entity_poly.type
_entity_poly.pdbx_seq_one_letter_code
_entity_poly.pdbx_strand_id
1 'polypeptide(L)'
;MDFSDKFKFRERYSHVRENEDGIILIDYMVQNFSRFDRMRWLEKIAGNRIFVNGKKASADWKLKKHDRVSLYEDLQAEPSANLSYKTVYEDDDVLIFDKPSDLCIHPTGPFYQHTLWFQAGKKYGELFFCGRLDRETSGLAVAARSKKIAAALKIDCKEYTVMVHGRFEKYVHAKGFLSAAPNSAIAKKRRFTSVYVENAESADTELFPLKISADGFSFVKAVLHTGRMHQIRATMFSLGFPVVGDKLYGVDENLYNKIAAQSFTDDDRRKLILPNQALHCSKTEFIHPSSGRKITAESVPDWYKDYIREQL
;
A
#
# COMPACT_ATOMS: atom_id res chain seq x y z
N MET A 1 21.26 14.65 4.07
CA MET A 1 20.32 14.59 5.20
C MET A 1 20.30 13.17 5.74
N ASP A 2 20.36 13.04 7.03
CA ASP A 2 20.31 11.76 7.74
C ASP A 2 18.88 11.19 7.76
N PHE A 3 18.74 9.89 8.04
CA PHE A 3 17.44 9.23 8.17
C PHE A 3 16.54 9.91 9.22
N SER A 4 17.13 10.46 10.29
CA SER A 4 16.41 11.22 11.33
C SER A 4 15.69 12.47 10.81
N ASP A 5 16.15 13.07 9.71
CA ASP A 5 15.51 14.26 9.13
C ASP A 5 14.16 13.93 8.48
N LYS A 6 13.94 12.67 8.09
CA LYS A 6 12.65 12.17 7.56
C LYS A 6 11.52 12.27 8.58
N PHE A 7 11.83 12.36 9.88
CA PHE A 7 10.85 12.54 10.95
C PHE A 7 10.55 14.02 11.28
N LYS A 8 11.27 14.94 10.66
CA LYS A 8 11.07 16.39 10.81
C LYS A 8 10.45 17.02 9.57
N PHE A 9 10.76 16.46 8.39
CA PHE A 9 10.35 17.00 7.11
C PHE A 9 9.85 15.91 6.17
N ARG A 10 8.86 16.26 5.35
CA ARG A 10 8.45 15.42 4.22
C ARG A 10 9.29 15.77 3.00
N GLU A 11 10.06 14.81 2.50
CA GLU A 11 10.77 14.97 1.24
C GLU A 11 9.85 14.65 0.06
N ARG A 12 9.83 15.55 -0.92
CA ARG A 12 9.31 15.32 -2.28
C ARG A 12 10.46 15.50 -3.25
N TYR A 13 10.60 14.64 -4.23
CA TYR A 13 11.69 14.74 -5.18
C TYR A 13 11.24 14.45 -6.61
N SER A 14 12.04 14.94 -7.57
CA SER A 14 11.95 14.64 -9.00
C SER A 14 13.35 14.44 -9.55
N HIS A 15 13.43 13.81 -10.72
CA HIS A 15 14.69 13.70 -11.47
C HIS A 15 14.61 14.55 -12.73
N VAL A 16 15.70 15.25 -13.01
CA VAL A 16 15.86 16.08 -14.21
C VAL A 16 15.90 15.18 -15.44
N ARG A 17 15.07 15.48 -16.43
CA ARG A 17 14.94 14.74 -17.68
C ARG A 17 16.03 15.18 -18.68
N GLU A 18 16.18 14.45 -19.77
CA GLU A 18 17.15 14.75 -20.81
C GLU A 18 16.94 16.11 -21.48
N ASN A 19 15.68 16.47 -21.75
CA ASN A 19 15.30 17.74 -22.34
C ASN A 19 15.36 18.93 -21.37
N GLU A 20 15.72 18.72 -20.12
CA GLU A 20 15.85 19.71 -19.05
C GLU A 20 17.33 19.93 -18.66
N ASP A 21 18.27 19.27 -19.35
CA ASP A 21 19.71 19.41 -19.09
C ASP A 21 20.18 20.84 -19.28
N GLY A 22 20.92 21.37 -18.30
CA GLY A 22 21.44 22.75 -18.32
C GLY A 22 20.46 23.83 -17.87
N ILE A 23 19.19 23.51 -17.58
CA ILE A 23 18.21 24.47 -17.04
C ILE A 23 18.65 24.94 -15.65
N ILE A 24 18.40 26.21 -15.29
CA ILE A 24 18.67 26.68 -13.94
C ILE A 24 17.54 26.25 -12.99
N LEU A 25 17.90 25.99 -11.71
CA LEU A 25 17.00 25.42 -10.72
C LEU A 25 15.67 26.16 -10.57
N ILE A 26 15.71 27.51 -10.50
CA ILE A 26 14.48 28.27 -10.34
C ILE A 26 13.52 28.12 -11.52
N ASP A 27 14.02 28.07 -12.74
CA ASP A 27 13.21 27.91 -13.94
C ASP A 27 12.66 26.48 -14.03
N TYR A 28 13.46 25.48 -13.66
CA TYR A 28 13.01 24.09 -13.52
C TYR A 28 11.83 23.96 -12.53
N MET A 29 11.93 24.61 -11.35
CA MET A 29 10.86 24.57 -10.35
C MET A 29 9.57 25.21 -10.87
N VAL A 30 9.64 26.37 -11.53
CA VAL A 30 8.49 27.06 -12.09
C VAL A 30 7.83 26.28 -13.24
N GLN A 31 8.62 25.69 -14.12
CA GLN A 31 8.11 24.95 -15.28
C GLN A 31 7.46 23.61 -14.90
N ASN A 32 8.02 22.91 -13.93
CA ASN A 32 7.59 21.55 -13.60
C ASN A 32 6.60 21.46 -12.44
N PHE A 33 6.47 22.52 -11.62
CA PHE A 33 5.64 22.50 -10.42
C PHE A 33 4.79 23.75 -10.27
N SER A 34 3.53 23.66 -10.67
CA SER A 34 2.54 24.75 -10.60
C SER A 34 2.07 25.12 -9.18
N ARG A 35 2.57 24.42 -8.15
CA ARG A 35 2.11 24.57 -6.75
C ARG A 35 2.47 25.93 -6.16
N PHE A 36 3.58 26.51 -6.56
CA PHE A 36 4.05 27.81 -6.10
C PHE A 36 4.47 28.68 -7.28
N ASP A 37 4.31 30.00 -7.13
CA ASP A 37 4.88 30.97 -8.05
C ASP A 37 6.41 31.09 -7.89
N ARG A 38 7.03 31.88 -8.78
CA ARG A 38 8.49 32.08 -8.79
C ARG A 38 9.03 32.66 -7.48
N MET A 39 8.31 33.60 -6.88
CA MET A 39 8.73 34.25 -5.63
C MET A 39 8.74 33.24 -4.49
N ARG A 40 7.70 32.43 -4.39
CA ARG A 40 7.59 31.40 -3.34
C ARG A 40 8.66 30.29 -3.51
N TRP A 41 9.01 29.94 -4.75
CA TRP A 41 10.13 29.03 -5.00
C TRP A 41 11.48 29.61 -4.57
N LEU A 42 11.73 30.91 -4.84
CA LEU A 42 12.94 31.61 -4.37
C LEU A 42 13.02 31.62 -2.84
N GLU A 43 11.92 31.88 -2.13
CA GLU A 43 11.87 31.78 -0.66
C GLU A 43 12.23 30.37 -0.16
N LYS A 44 11.71 29.32 -0.81
CA LYS A 44 12.04 27.94 -0.46
C LYS A 44 13.53 27.61 -0.66
N ILE A 45 14.12 28.11 -1.75
CA ILE A 45 15.55 27.94 -2.02
C ILE A 45 16.39 28.68 -0.96
N ALA A 46 16.09 29.96 -0.72
CA ALA A 46 16.78 30.79 0.28
C ALA A 46 16.63 30.23 1.69
N GLY A 47 15.47 29.65 2.01
CA GLY A 47 15.19 28.95 3.27
C GLY A 47 15.83 27.58 3.42
N ASN A 48 16.71 27.17 2.51
CA ASN A 48 17.36 25.85 2.50
C ASN A 48 16.35 24.68 2.53
N ARG A 49 15.26 24.79 1.77
CA ARG A 49 14.24 23.75 1.62
C ARG A 49 14.41 22.95 0.33
N ILE A 50 15.28 23.41 -0.60
CA ILE A 50 15.55 22.74 -1.88
C ILE A 50 17.01 22.28 -1.94
N PHE A 51 17.18 21.03 -2.36
CA PHE A 51 18.47 20.38 -2.47
C PHE A 51 18.63 19.74 -3.86
N VAL A 52 19.82 19.76 -4.41
CA VAL A 52 20.19 19.02 -5.60
C VAL A 52 21.23 17.96 -5.21
N ASN A 53 20.91 16.69 -5.47
CA ASN A 53 21.74 15.53 -5.08
C ASN A 53 22.17 15.57 -3.60
N GLY A 54 21.24 16.00 -2.72
CA GLY A 54 21.49 16.12 -1.28
C GLY A 54 22.33 17.33 -0.85
N LYS A 55 22.71 18.22 -1.78
CA LYS A 55 23.45 19.46 -1.49
C LYS A 55 22.52 20.66 -1.56
N LYS A 56 22.71 21.65 -0.68
CA LYS A 56 22.01 22.95 -0.78
C LYS A 56 22.32 23.58 -2.13
N ALA A 57 21.32 24.08 -2.80
CA ALA A 57 21.42 24.65 -4.12
C ALA A 57 20.99 26.12 -4.14
N SER A 58 21.68 26.94 -4.93
CA SER A 58 21.27 28.33 -5.25
C SER A 58 20.24 28.34 -6.39
N ALA A 59 19.53 29.45 -6.55
CA ALA A 59 18.50 29.58 -7.57
C ALA A 59 19.03 29.46 -9.01
N ASP A 60 20.28 29.86 -9.22
CA ASP A 60 21.02 29.81 -10.48
C ASP A 60 21.79 28.49 -10.72
N TRP A 61 21.64 27.51 -9.83
CA TRP A 61 22.27 26.20 -9.99
C TRP A 61 21.85 25.58 -11.32
N LYS A 62 22.85 25.25 -12.16
CA LYS A 62 22.63 24.56 -13.43
C LYS A 62 22.44 23.07 -13.18
N LEU A 63 21.25 22.58 -13.47
CA LEU A 63 20.87 21.19 -13.33
C LEU A 63 21.45 20.36 -14.47
N LYS A 64 21.75 19.08 -14.17
CA LYS A 64 22.20 18.08 -15.13
C LYS A 64 21.14 16.97 -15.23
N LYS A 65 21.07 16.32 -16.39
CA LYS A 65 20.29 15.09 -16.58
C LYS A 65 20.52 14.14 -15.40
N HIS A 66 19.43 13.55 -14.88
CA HIS A 66 19.39 12.66 -13.72
C HIS A 66 19.66 13.31 -12.36
N ASP A 67 19.93 14.59 -12.26
CA ASP A 67 20.00 15.25 -10.96
C ASP A 67 18.70 15.04 -10.20
N ARG A 68 18.82 14.72 -8.91
CA ARG A 68 17.69 14.60 -7.99
C ARG A 68 17.46 15.95 -7.32
N VAL A 69 16.33 16.58 -7.64
CA VAL A 69 15.87 17.81 -7.00
C VAL A 69 14.89 17.44 -5.89
N SER A 70 15.21 17.77 -4.65
CA SER A 70 14.43 17.46 -3.45
C SER A 70 13.89 18.72 -2.80
N LEU A 71 12.60 18.73 -2.49
CA LEU A 71 11.91 19.74 -1.66
C LEU A 71 11.63 19.13 -0.28
N TYR A 72 12.04 19.82 0.78
CA TYR A 72 11.73 19.45 2.17
C TYR A 72 10.66 20.39 2.72
N GLU A 73 9.53 19.80 3.07
CA GLU A 73 8.38 20.51 3.63
C GLU A 73 8.18 20.14 5.09
N ASP A 74 7.74 21.09 5.89
CA ASP A 74 7.33 20.82 7.25
C ASP A 74 6.17 19.83 7.26
N LEU A 75 6.14 18.95 8.27
CA LEU A 75 5.07 17.99 8.42
C LEU A 75 3.74 18.72 8.63
N GLN A 76 2.74 18.36 7.87
CA GLN A 76 1.40 18.93 7.92
C GLN A 76 0.46 18.03 8.72
N ALA A 77 -0.68 18.58 9.14
CA ALA A 77 -1.76 17.77 9.68
C ALA A 77 -2.24 16.76 8.62
N GLU A 78 -2.44 15.53 9.04
CA GLU A 78 -2.84 14.41 8.18
C GLU A 78 -4.19 13.86 8.63
N PRO A 79 -4.96 13.24 7.72
CA PRO A 79 -6.14 12.50 8.12
C PRO A 79 -5.80 11.46 9.19
N SER A 80 -6.75 11.15 10.06
CA SER A 80 -6.59 10.08 11.05
C SER A 80 -6.31 8.74 10.37
N ALA A 81 -5.55 7.88 11.05
CA ALA A 81 -5.29 6.50 10.66
C ALA A 81 -5.17 5.63 11.91
N ASN A 82 -5.38 4.33 11.77
CA ASN A 82 -5.20 3.40 12.86
C ASN A 82 -3.71 3.09 13.05
N LEU A 83 -3.10 3.59 14.11
CA LEU A 83 -1.67 3.41 14.40
C LEU A 83 -1.38 2.22 15.32
N SER A 84 -2.35 1.35 15.64
CA SER A 84 -2.23 0.24 16.60
C SER A 84 -1.56 -1.01 16.02
N TYR A 85 -0.49 -0.85 15.23
CA TYR A 85 0.28 -2.00 14.73
C TYR A 85 1.01 -2.74 15.87
N LYS A 86 1.26 -4.05 15.66
CA LYS A 86 2.02 -4.88 16.60
C LYS A 86 3.25 -5.45 15.89
N THR A 87 4.35 -5.63 16.63
CA THR A 87 5.50 -6.40 16.16
C THR A 87 5.31 -7.84 16.58
N VAL A 88 5.24 -8.78 15.62
CA VAL A 88 5.01 -10.22 15.85
C VAL A 88 6.28 -11.04 15.72
N TYR A 89 7.30 -10.51 15.05
CA TYR A 89 8.63 -11.10 14.97
C TYR A 89 9.68 -9.97 14.87
N GLU A 90 10.81 -10.16 15.51
CA GLU A 90 11.93 -9.22 15.49
C GLU A 90 13.25 -9.98 15.70
N ASP A 91 14.25 -9.68 14.84
CA ASP A 91 15.65 -10.01 15.05
C ASP A 91 16.57 -8.91 14.49
N ASP A 92 17.87 -9.18 14.33
CA ASP A 92 18.85 -8.21 13.85
C ASP A 92 18.69 -7.86 12.37
N ASP A 93 17.98 -8.66 11.59
CA ASP A 93 17.83 -8.50 10.13
C ASP A 93 16.40 -8.18 9.69
N VAL A 94 15.40 -8.76 10.35
CA VAL A 94 14.00 -8.78 9.89
C VAL A 94 13.02 -8.43 11.00
N LEU A 95 11.97 -7.69 10.65
CA LEU A 95 10.78 -7.48 11.47
C LEU A 95 9.53 -7.93 10.70
N ILE A 96 8.58 -8.48 11.44
CA ILE A 96 7.23 -8.73 10.91
C ILE A 96 6.24 -7.96 11.79
N PHE A 97 5.42 -7.16 11.15
CA PHE A 97 4.38 -6.39 11.80
C PHE A 97 3.00 -6.97 11.48
N ASP A 98 2.13 -7.01 12.48
CA ASP A 98 0.70 -7.13 12.25
C ASP A 98 0.11 -5.73 12.11
N LYS A 99 -0.16 -5.35 10.86
CA LYS A 99 -0.65 -4.04 10.47
C LYS A 99 -2.18 -3.99 10.63
N PRO A 100 -2.76 -3.02 11.35
CA PRO A 100 -4.20 -2.84 11.36
C PRO A 100 -4.72 -2.41 9.98
N SER A 101 -6.02 -2.55 9.75
CA SER A 101 -6.69 -1.85 8.65
C SER A 101 -6.59 -0.33 8.85
N ASP A 102 -6.76 0.43 7.76
CA ASP A 102 -6.67 1.89 7.72
C ASP A 102 -5.29 2.48 8.08
N LEU A 103 -4.22 1.75 7.75
CA LEU A 103 -2.84 2.22 7.85
C LEU A 103 -2.08 1.94 6.55
N CYS A 104 -1.53 2.97 5.92
CA CYS A 104 -0.65 2.79 4.77
C CYS A 104 0.69 2.20 5.20
N ILE A 105 1.34 1.35 4.37
CA ILE A 105 2.71 0.92 4.64
C ILE A 105 3.69 2.07 4.37
N HIS A 106 3.60 2.71 3.21
CA HIS A 106 4.49 3.80 2.78
C HIS A 106 3.75 5.12 2.60
N PRO A 107 4.46 6.25 2.62
CA PRO A 107 3.90 7.54 2.28
C PRO A 107 3.14 7.53 0.95
N THR A 108 1.89 7.99 0.98
CA THR A 108 1.01 8.07 -0.18
C THR A 108 -0.09 9.12 0.02
N GLY A 109 -0.39 9.90 -1.02
CA GLY A 109 -1.39 10.96 -0.94
C GLY A 109 -1.12 11.92 0.24
N PRO A 110 -2.10 12.16 1.12
CA PRO A 110 -1.93 13.02 2.30
C PRO A 110 -1.14 12.33 3.43
N PHE A 111 -1.04 11.01 3.43
CA PHE A 111 -0.40 10.23 4.50
C PHE A 111 1.12 10.22 4.34
N TYR A 112 1.83 10.65 5.38
CA TYR A 112 3.28 10.56 5.54
C TYR A 112 3.63 10.05 6.93
N GLN A 113 3.24 10.80 7.98
CA GLN A 113 3.43 10.43 9.38
C GLN A 113 2.54 9.24 9.77
N HIS A 114 1.30 9.22 9.28
CA HIS A 114 0.34 8.15 9.50
C HIS A 114 0.58 6.98 8.54
N THR A 115 1.82 6.46 8.54
CA THR A 115 2.22 5.26 7.79
C THR A 115 3.00 4.31 8.69
N LEU A 116 2.94 3.01 8.41
CA LEU A 116 3.69 2.01 9.16
C LEU A 116 5.21 2.28 9.04
N TRP A 117 5.67 2.65 7.86
CA TRP A 117 7.07 3.03 7.61
C TRP A 117 7.55 4.15 8.54
N PHE A 118 6.75 5.21 8.70
CA PHE A 118 7.11 6.34 9.57
C PHE A 118 7.05 5.95 11.05
N GLN A 119 5.97 5.31 11.48
CA GLN A 119 5.77 4.95 12.89
C GLN A 119 6.76 3.89 13.36
N ALA A 120 6.98 2.83 12.57
CA ALA A 120 7.98 1.81 12.88
C ALA A 120 9.41 2.37 12.77
N GLY A 121 9.66 3.24 11.78
CA GLY A 121 10.96 3.88 11.60
C GLY A 121 11.40 4.75 12.79
N LYS A 122 10.48 5.39 13.50
CA LYS A 122 10.78 6.10 14.75
C LYS A 122 11.34 5.19 15.84
N LYS A 123 10.86 3.95 15.89
CA LYS A 123 11.25 2.97 16.92
C LYS A 123 12.46 2.14 16.52
N TYR A 124 12.52 1.72 15.26
CA TYR A 124 13.47 0.71 14.78
C TYR A 124 14.55 1.24 13.84
N GLY A 125 14.51 2.54 13.50
CA GLY A 125 15.40 3.12 12.49
C GLY A 125 14.93 2.86 11.05
N GLU A 126 15.82 2.92 10.08
CA GLU A 126 15.48 2.75 8.67
C GLU A 126 15.04 1.32 8.36
N LEU A 127 13.86 1.18 7.76
CA LEU A 127 13.26 -0.10 7.42
C LEU A 127 12.91 -0.17 5.93
N PHE A 128 13.06 -1.37 5.36
CA PHE A 128 12.82 -1.68 3.96
C PHE A 128 11.73 -2.75 3.87
N PHE A 129 10.50 -2.33 3.59
CA PHE A 129 9.36 -3.26 3.51
C PHE A 129 9.43 -4.15 2.28
N CYS A 130 9.28 -5.46 2.48
CA CYS A 130 9.37 -6.50 1.46
C CYS A 130 7.99 -6.82 0.87
N GLY A 131 7.34 -5.83 0.28
CA GLY A 131 6.00 -5.89 -0.28
C GLY A 131 5.05 -4.87 0.33
N ARG A 132 3.87 -4.79 -0.23
CA ARG A 132 2.84 -3.82 0.21
C ARG A 132 1.53 -4.52 0.52
N LEU A 133 0.81 -3.97 1.47
CA LEU A 133 -0.61 -4.17 1.68
C LEU A 133 -1.34 -2.86 1.38
N ASP A 134 -2.56 -2.94 0.89
CA ASP A 134 -3.42 -1.77 0.72
C ASP A 134 -3.67 -1.11 2.09
N ARG A 135 -4.06 0.17 2.11
CA ARG A 135 -4.34 0.90 3.35
C ARG A 135 -5.34 0.14 4.24
N GLU A 136 -6.42 -0.34 3.66
CA GLU A 136 -7.50 -1.03 4.38
C GLU A 136 -7.28 -2.54 4.55
N THR A 137 -6.29 -3.14 3.87
CA THR A 137 -5.87 -4.52 4.13
C THR A 137 -5.08 -4.60 5.42
N SER A 138 -5.46 -5.46 6.34
CA SER A 138 -4.75 -5.73 7.58
C SER A 138 -3.81 -6.94 7.46
N GLY A 139 -3.04 -7.21 8.52
CA GLY A 139 -2.22 -8.41 8.68
C GLY A 139 -0.74 -8.21 8.44
N LEU A 140 -0.06 -9.30 8.11
CA LEU A 140 1.40 -9.42 8.19
C LEU A 140 2.12 -8.61 7.11
N ALA A 141 3.01 -7.73 7.56
CA ALA A 141 3.90 -6.92 6.74
C ALA A 141 5.36 -7.17 7.15
N VAL A 142 6.19 -7.63 6.22
CA VAL A 142 7.60 -7.94 6.45
C VAL A 142 8.47 -6.76 6.09
N ALA A 143 9.44 -6.43 6.95
CA ALA A 143 10.43 -5.39 6.73
C ALA A 143 11.84 -5.89 7.07
N ALA A 144 12.83 -5.47 6.30
CA ALA A 144 14.24 -5.73 6.55
C ALA A 144 14.91 -4.49 7.16
N ARG A 145 15.95 -4.69 7.99
CA ARG A 145 16.73 -3.62 8.59
C ARG A 145 17.80 -3.04 7.65
N SER A 146 18.04 -3.67 6.50
CA SER A 146 18.99 -3.15 5.51
C SER A 146 18.54 -3.45 4.08
N LYS A 147 19.03 -2.64 3.12
CA LYS A 147 18.78 -2.87 1.68
C LYS A 147 19.32 -4.23 1.23
N LYS A 148 20.45 -4.68 1.78
CA LYS A 148 21.06 -5.97 1.46
C LYS A 148 20.12 -7.12 1.84
N ILE A 149 19.58 -7.11 3.05
CA ILE A 149 18.61 -8.11 3.53
C ILE A 149 17.32 -8.03 2.72
N ALA A 150 16.78 -6.83 2.49
CA ALA A 150 15.57 -6.66 1.68
C ALA A 150 15.69 -7.24 0.27
N ALA A 151 16.86 -7.06 -0.38
CA ALA A 151 17.12 -7.60 -1.72
C ALA A 151 17.27 -9.12 -1.73
N ALA A 152 17.77 -9.72 -0.65
CA ALA A 152 17.94 -11.17 -0.51
C ALA A 152 16.66 -11.89 -0.03
N LEU A 153 15.76 -11.16 0.66
CA LEU A 153 14.56 -11.74 1.25
C LEU A 153 13.51 -12.02 0.17
N LYS A 154 13.17 -13.30 -0.01
CA LYS A 154 12.10 -13.75 -0.88
C LYS A 154 11.01 -14.36 0.00
N ILE A 155 9.80 -13.86 -0.16
CA ILE A 155 8.63 -14.39 0.54
C ILE A 155 8.11 -15.57 -0.28
N ASP A 156 8.16 -16.76 0.31
CA ASP A 156 7.79 -18.01 -0.36
C ASP A 156 6.27 -18.23 -0.36
N CYS A 157 5.61 -17.79 0.72
CA CYS A 157 4.17 -17.95 0.87
C CYS A 157 3.54 -16.70 1.49
N LYS A 158 2.41 -16.27 0.91
CA LYS A 158 1.46 -15.32 1.51
C LYS A 158 0.05 -15.90 1.41
N GLU A 159 -0.54 -16.14 2.58
CA GLU A 159 -1.94 -16.51 2.68
C GLU A 159 -2.77 -15.34 3.23
N TYR A 160 -3.97 -15.23 2.72
CA TYR A 160 -4.92 -14.21 3.15
C TYR A 160 -6.23 -14.86 3.56
N THR A 161 -6.83 -14.34 4.62
CA THR A 161 -8.22 -14.62 4.97
C THR A 161 -9.08 -13.50 4.39
N VAL A 162 -10.13 -13.87 3.68
CA VAL A 162 -11.03 -12.96 2.95
C VAL A 162 -12.46 -13.29 3.32
N MET A 163 -13.28 -12.27 3.62
CA MET A 163 -14.73 -12.43 3.73
C MET A 163 -15.39 -11.81 2.51
N VAL A 164 -16.24 -12.56 1.85
CA VAL A 164 -16.89 -12.17 0.59
C VAL A 164 -18.40 -12.32 0.65
N HIS A 165 -19.10 -11.55 -0.18
CA HIS A 165 -20.54 -11.72 -0.42
C HIS A 165 -20.79 -12.98 -1.24
N GLY A 166 -21.87 -13.69 -0.91
CA GLY A 166 -22.30 -14.88 -1.63
C GLY A 166 -21.67 -16.18 -1.12
N ARG A 167 -22.10 -17.30 -1.71
CA ARG A 167 -21.74 -18.67 -1.30
C ARG A 167 -20.58 -19.16 -2.15
N PHE A 168 -19.35 -19.02 -1.66
CA PHE A 168 -18.13 -19.51 -2.31
C PHE A 168 -17.87 -20.97 -1.85
N GLU A 169 -18.31 -21.93 -2.65
CA GLU A 169 -18.42 -23.35 -2.22
C GLU A 169 -17.27 -24.24 -2.73
N LYS A 170 -16.54 -23.81 -3.76
CA LYS A 170 -15.56 -24.67 -4.44
C LYS A 170 -14.20 -23.98 -4.53
N TYR A 171 -13.15 -24.80 -4.52
CA TYR A 171 -11.82 -24.35 -4.87
C TYR A 171 -11.77 -23.73 -6.26
N VAL A 172 -11.06 -22.63 -6.38
CA VAL A 172 -10.80 -21.94 -7.66
C VAL A 172 -9.33 -21.62 -7.78
N HIS A 173 -8.68 -22.07 -8.85
CA HIS A 173 -7.37 -21.58 -9.24
C HIS A 173 -7.54 -20.45 -10.26
N ALA A 174 -7.50 -19.21 -9.80
CA ALA A 174 -7.66 -18.02 -10.62
C ALA A 174 -6.31 -17.63 -11.25
N LYS A 175 -5.96 -18.29 -12.35
CA LYS A 175 -4.77 -18.01 -13.16
C LYS A 175 -5.17 -17.24 -14.41
N GLY A 176 -4.61 -16.04 -14.59
CA GLY A 176 -4.99 -15.14 -15.66
C GLY A 176 -4.24 -13.82 -15.61
N PHE A 177 -4.94 -12.72 -15.82
CA PHE A 177 -4.37 -11.40 -16.03
C PHE A 177 -5.15 -10.31 -15.31
N LEU A 178 -4.44 -9.28 -14.84
CA LEU A 178 -5.01 -8.06 -14.31
C LEU A 178 -4.70 -6.88 -15.22
N SER A 179 -5.73 -6.17 -15.62
CA SER A 179 -5.64 -4.95 -16.43
C SER A 179 -6.38 -3.79 -15.76
N ALA A 180 -6.30 -2.60 -16.32
CA ALA A 180 -7.20 -1.51 -15.95
C ALA A 180 -8.65 -1.96 -16.20
N ALA A 181 -9.56 -1.60 -15.27
CA ALA A 181 -10.98 -1.92 -15.46
C ALA A 181 -11.56 -1.07 -16.60
N PRO A 182 -12.08 -1.67 -17.68
CA PRO A 182 -12.74 -0.91 -18.74
C PRO A 182 -13.98 -0.22 -18.17
N ASN A 183 -14.29 0.95 -18.67
CA ASN A 183 -15.49 1.73 -18.31
C ASN A 183 -15.58 2.17 -16.84
N SER A 184 -14.50 2.06 -16.06
CA SER A 184 -14.45 2.63 -14.70
C SER A 184 -13.87 4.04 -14.72
N ALA A 185 -14.57 4.98 -14.10
CA ALA A 185 -14.06 6.34 -13.86
C ALA A 185 -12.86 6.38 -12.88
N ILE A 186 -12.58 5.25 -12.21
CA ILE A 186 -11.54 5.15 -11.18
C ILE A 186 -10.30 4.49 -11.78
N ALA A 187 -9.32 5.30 -12.17
CA ALA A 187 -8.11 4.86 -12.88
C ALA A 187 -7.33 3.71 -12.22
N LYS A 188 -7.39 3.59 -10.89
CA LYS A 188 -6.71 2.51 -10.14
C LYS A 188 -7.50 1.21 -10.09
N LYS A 189 -8.78 1.17 -10.51
CA LYS A 189 -9.57 -0.06 -10.52
C LYS A 189 -9.01 -1.04 -11.52
N ARG A 190 -8.89 -2.31 -11.12
CA ARG A 190 -8.38 -3.42 -11.94
C ARG A 190 -9.52 -4.40 -12.25
N ARG A 191 -9.34 -5.17 -13.29
CA ARG A 191 -10.22 -6.28 -13.68
C ARG A 191 -9.36 -7.52 -13.87
N PHE A 192 -9.80 -8.64 -13.29
CA PHE A 192 -9.24 -9.95 -13.59
C PHE A 192 -9.92 -10.56 -14.80
N THR A 193 -9.16 -11.24 -15.66
CA THR A 193 -9.63 -11.99 -16.81
C THR A 193 -8.74 -13.21 -17.05
N SER A 194 -9.32 -14.31 -17.52
CA SER A 194 -8.56 -15.50 -17.95
C SER A 194 -7.91 -15.34 -19.32
N VAL A 195 -8.35 -14.36 -20.10
CA VAL A 195 -7.83 -14.07 -21.46
C VAL A 195 -6.89 -12.87 -21.38
N TYR A 196 -5.74 -12.97 -22.05
CA TYR A 196 -4.78 -11.87 -22.15
C TYR A 196 -5.40 -10.67 -22.86
N VAL A 197 -5.16 -9.50 -22.30
CA VAL A 197 -5.42 -8.20 -22.94
C VAL A 197 -4.15 -7.36 -22.89
N GLU A 198 -4.02 -6.46 -23.84
CA GLU A 198 -2.82 -5.62 -23.95
C GLU A 198 -2.52 -4.86 -22.64
N ASN A 199 -1.23 -4.79 -22.27
CA ASN A 199 -0.76 -4.17 -21.03
C ASN A 199 -1.27 -4.82 -19.71
N ALA A 200 -1.81 -6.03 -19.77
CA ALA A 200 -2.21 -6.78 -18.58
C ALA A 200 -1.02 -7.49 -17.92
N GLU A 201 -1.02 -7.52 -16.61
CA GLU A 201 -0.04 -8.23 -15.78
C GLU A 201 -0.56 -9.62 -15.44
N SER A 202 0.31 -10.66 -15.51
CA SER A 202 -0.05 -12.00 -15.06
C SER A 202 -0.44 -12.00 -13.58
N ALA A 203 -1.52 -12.71 -13.24
CA ALA A 203 -2.03 -12.87 -11.89
C ALA A 203 -2.37 -14.33 -11.63
N ASP A 204 -1.90 -14.84 -10.50
CA ASP A 204 -2.05 -16.25 -10.09
C ASP A 204 -2.44 -16.29 -8.61
N THR A 205 -3.64 -16.81 -8.31
CA THR A 205 -4.23 -16.87 -6.98
C THR A 205 -5.02 -18.15 -6.81
N GLU A 206 -4.72 -18.92 -5.77
CA GLU A 206 -5.55 -20.04 -5.35
C GLU A 206 -6.53 -19.61 -4.27
N LEU A 207 -7.79 -20.03 -4.39
CA LEU A 207 -8.90 -19.68 -3.53
C LEU A 207 -9.55 -20.93 -2.97
N PHE A 208 -9.50 -21.08 -1.64
CA PHE A 208 -10.04 -22.24 -0.93
C PHE A 208 -11.22 -21.80 -0.06
N PRO A 209 -12.41 -22.41 -0.19
CA PRO A 209 -13.51 -22.15 0.72
C PRO A 209 -13.12 -22.64 2.13
N LEU A 210 -13.34 -21.78 3.14
CA LEU A 210 -13.11 -22.14 4.54
C LEU A 210 -14.44 -22.41 5.26
N LYS A 211 -15.39 -21.48 5.13
CA LYS A 211 -16.68 -21.54 5.80
C LYS A 211 -17.70 -20.67 5.06
N ILE A 212 -18.97 -21.07 5.14
CA ILE A 212 -20.10 -20.23 4.71
C ILE A 212 -20.90 -19.90 5.95
N SER A 213 -21.17 -18.60 6.20
CA SER A 213 -21.99 -18.17 7.31
C SER A 213 -23.48 -18.30 6.99
N ALA A 214 -24.31 -18.34 8.03
CA ALA A 214 -25.78 -18.34 7.89
C ALA A 214 -26.29 -17.09 7.16
N ASP A 215 -25.61 -15.96 7.33
CA ASP A 215 -25.95 -14.66 6.75
C ASP A 215 -25.58 -14.51 5.26
N GLY A 216 -25.11 -15.59 4.62
CA GLY A 216 -24.82 -15.61 3.19
C GLY A 216 -23.45 -15.05 2.80
N PHE A 217 -22.51 -14.93 3.75
CA PHE A 217 -21.10 -14.61 3.49
C PHE A 217 -20.27 -15.88 3.41
N SER A 218 -19.14 -15.81 2.72
CA SER A 218 -18.15 -16.87 2.71
C SER A 218 -16.81 -16.38 3.20
N PHE A 219 -16.11 -17.21 3.95
CA PHE A 219 -14.70 -17.04 4.31
C PHE A 219 -13.85 -17.86 3.37
N VAL A 220 -12.85 -17.23 2.79
CA VAL A 220 -12.00 -17.81 1.75
C VAL A 220 -10.54 -17.61 2.16
N LYS A 221 -9.75 -18.67 2.04
CA LYS A 221 -8.30 -18.57 2.07
C LYS A 221 -7.81 -18.29 0.65
N ALA A 222 -7.08 -17.20 0.46
CA ALA A 222 -6.43 -16.87 -0.78
C ALA A 222 -4.91 -17.02 -0.65
N VAL A 223 -4.29 -17.82 -1.53
CA VAL A 223 -2.84 -18.01 -1.62
C VAL A 223 -2.34 -17.28 -2.86
N LEU A 224 -1.42 -16.35 -2.67
CA LEU A 224 -0.87 -15.54 -3.76
C LEU A 224 0.44 -16.13 -4.30
N HIS A 225 0.47 -16.43 -5.61
CA HIS A 225 1.69 -16.77 -6.37
C HIS A 225 2.28 -15.54 -7.08
N THR A 226 1.48 -14.47 -7.25
CA THR A 226 1.90 -13.15 -7.74
C THR A 226 1.36 -12.07 -6.82
N GLY A 227 1.97 -10.88 -6.80
CA GLY A 227 1.60 -9.77 -5.91
C GLY A 227 1.23 -8.49 -6.66
N ARG A 228 0.17 -8.50 -7.49
CA ARG A 228 -0.26 -7.34 -8.27
C ARG A 228 -1.16 -6.42 -7.44
N MET A 229 -1.22 -5.15 -7.86
CA MET A 229 -2.07 -4.16 -7.19
C MET A 229 -3.53 -4.63 -7.15
N HIS A 230 -4.13 -4.66 -5.96
CA HIS A 230 -5.52 -5.07 -5.72
C HIS A 230 -5.85 -6.51 -6.18
N GLN A 231 -4.88 -7.41 -6.33
CA GLN A 231 -5.06 -8.71 -7.00
C GLN A 231 -6.23 -9.51 -6.44
N ILE A 232 -6.27 -9.82 -5.14
CA ILE A 232 -7.35 -10.61 -4.53
C ILE A 232 -8.70 -9.91 -4.72
N ARG A 233 -8.77 -8.63 -4.45
CA ARG A 233 -9.99 -7.81 -4.52
C ARG A 233 -10.60 -7.82 -5.91
N ALA A 234 -9.78 -7.53 -6.93
CA ALA A 234 -10.20 -7.53 -8.33
C ALA A 234 -10.57 -8.94 -8.83
N THR A 235 -9.82 -9.96 -8.42
CA THR A 235 -10.11 -11.37 -8.75
C THR A 235 -11.45 -11.80 -8.16
N MET A 236 -11.67 -11.60 -6.86
CA MET A 236 -12.91 -11.96 -6.19
C MET A 236 -14.12 -11.23 -6.78
N PHE A 237 -13.99 -9.92 -7.06
CA PHE A 237 -15.02 -9.14 -7.73
C PHE A 237 -15.36 -9.68 -9.12
N SER A 238 -14.33 -10.01 -9.92
CA SER A 238 -14.51 -10.54 -11.29
C SER A 238 -15.13 -11.94 -11.30
N LEU A 239 -14.97 -12.72 -10.23
CA LEU A 239 -15.60 -14.03 -10.03
C LEU A 239 -17.03 -13.93 -9.48
N GLY A 240 -17.53 -12.71 -9.19
CA GLY A 240 -18.88 -12.50 -8.64
C GLY A 240 -18.98 -12.59 -7.11
N PHE A 241 -17.85 -12.58 -6.40
CA PHE A 241 -17.76 -12.63 -4.93
C PHE A 241 -17.07 -11.39 -4.36
N PRO A 242 -17.73 -10.22 -4.34
CA PRO A 242 -17.12 -8.98 -3.85
C PRO A 242 -16.66 -9.12 -2.40
N VAL A 243 -15.51 -8.51 -2.04
CA VAL A 243 -15.02 -8.50 -0.67
C VAL A 243 -15.90 -7.59 0.19
N VAL A 244 -16.30 -8.08 1.37
CA VAL A 244 -17.11 -7.32 2.31
C VAL A 244 -16.35 -6.09 2.81
N GLY A 245 -17.01 -4.94 2.86
CA GLY A 245 -16.41 -3.66 3.28
C GLY A 245 -15.51 -3.00 2.23
N ASP A 246 -15.39 -3.57 1.04
CA ASP A 246 -14.57 -2.99 -0.03
C ASP A 246 -15.32 -1.85 -0.73
N LYS A 247 -14.78 -0.63 -0.65
CA LYS A 247 -15.37 0.59 -1.20
C LYS A 247 -15.18 0.73 -2.73
N LEU A 248 -14.24 -0.03 -3.30
CA LEU A 248 -13.89 0.04 -4.73
C LEU A 248 -14.38 -1.17 -5.53
N TYR A 249 -14.30 -2.37 -4.93
CA TYR A 249 -14.68 -3.64 -5.54
C TYR A 249 -15.86 -4.30 -4.80
N GLY A 250 -16.54 -3.56 -3.94
CA GLY A 250 -17.70 -4.04 -3.21
C GLY A 250 -18.97 -4.02 -4.06
N VAL A 251 -20.11 -4.02 -3.39
CA VAL A 251 -21.44 -4.07 -4.00
C VAL A 251 -21.82 -2.78 -4.76
N ASP A 252 -21.17 -1.65 -4.47
CA ASP A 252 -21.44 -0.36 -5.11
C ASP A 252 -20.15 0.49 -5.21
N GLU A 253 -19.60 0.65 -6.41
CA GLU A 253 -18.37 1.45 -6.62
C GLU A 253 -18.57 2.95 -6.41
N ASN A 254 -19.82 3.44 -6.40
CA ASN A 254 -20.09 4.85 -6.10
C ASN A 254 -19.71 5.22 -4.66
N LEU A 255 -19.64 4.24 -3.75
CA LEU A 255 -19.18 4.46 -2.38
C LEU A 255 -17.77 5.04 -2.34
N TYR A 256 -16.89 4.59 -3.24
CA TYR A 256 -15.55 5.15 -3.35
C TYR A 256 -15.57 6.64 -3.74
N ASN A 257 -16.39 6.99 -4.74
CA ASN A 257 -16.52 8.38 -5.21
C ASN A 257 -17.15 9.28 -4.13
N LYS A 258 -18.13 8.78 -3.38
CA LYS A 258 -18.76 9.51 -2.27
C LYS A 258 -17.77 9.84 -1.15
N ILE A 259 -16.83 8.94 -0.84
CA ILE A 259 -15.76 9.21 0.14
C ILE A 259 -14.86 10.33 -0.38
N ALA A 260 -14.43 10.27 -1.64
CA ALA A 260 -13.62 11.31 -2.26
C ALA A 260 -14.31 12.67 -2.31
N ALA A 261 -15.63 12.69 -2.51
CA ALA A 261 -16.47 13.87 -2.51
C ALA A 261 -16.95 14.33 -1.11
N GLN A 262 -16.52 13.65 -0.03
CA GLN A 262 -16.97 13.90 1.34
C GLN A 262 -18.51 13.84 1.53
N SER A 263 -19.19 13.06 0.72
CA SER A 263 -20.65 12.87 0.72
C SER A 263 -21.10 11.48 1.21
N PHE A 264 -20.22 10.79 1.92
CA PHE A 264 -20.45 9.44 2.45
C PHE A 264 -21.36 9.49 3.67
N THR A 265 -22.48 8.77 3.63
CA THR A 265 -23.56 8.80 4.64
C THR A 265 -23.53 7.57 5.55
N ASP A 266 -24.36 7.58 6.61
CA ASP A 266 -24.52 6.42 7.48
C ASP A 266 -25.28 5.27 6.76
N ASP A 267 -26.14 5.55 5.77
CA ASP A 267 -26.71 4.52 4.91
C ASP A 267 -25.65 3.83 4.05
N ASP A 268 -24.70 4.59 3.55
CA ASP A 268 -23.57 4.03 2.81
C ASP A 268 -22.68 3.17 3.71
N ARG A 269 -22.51 3.54 5.00
CA ARG A 269 -21.81 2.71 5.99
C ARG A 269 -22.50 1.37 6.21
N ARG A 270 -23.82 1.38 6.34
CA ARG A 270 -24.62 0.14 6.51
C ARG A 270 -24.46 -0.82 5.33
N LYS A 271 -24.40 -0.30 4.10
CA LYS A 271 -24.17 -1.12 2.89
C LYS A 271 -22.80 -1.82 2.87
N LEU A 272 -21.79 -1.23 3.50
CA LEU A 272 -20.45 -1.83 3.58
C LEU A 272 -20.37 -3.01 4.54
N ILE A 273 -21.24 -3.09 5.55
CA ILE A 273 -21.25 -4.08 6.64
C ILE A 273 -20.06 -3.93 7.56
N LEU A 274 -18.83 -3.87 7.00
CA LEU A 274 -17.58 -3.58 7.71
C LEU A 274 -17.01 -2.23 7.26
N PRO A 275 -16.37 -1.47 8.15
CA PRO A 275 -15.83 -0.15 7.82
C PRO A 275 -14.68 -0.20 6.82
N ASN A 276 -13.98 -1.33 6.74
CA ASN A 276 -12.85 -1.58 5.84
C ASN A 276 -13.00 -2.94 5.18
N GLN A 277 -12.29 -3.15 4.07
CA GLN A 277 -12.31 -4.42 3.35
C GLN A 277 -11.88 -5.59 4.25
N ALA A 278 -12.68 -6.63 4.30
CA ALA A 278 -12.43 -7.86 5.04
C ALA A 278 -11.37 -8.70 4.32
N LEU A 279 -10.15 -8.20 4.28
CA LEU A 279 -8.98 -8.82 3.67
C LEU A 279 -7.79 -8.67 4.63
N HIS A 280 -7.21 -9.81 5.02
CA HIS A 280 -6.17 -9.88 6.02
C HIS A 280 -5.06 -10.84 5.57
N CYS A 281 -3.79 -10.36 5.56
CA CYS A 281 -2.63 -11.23 5.35
C CYS A 281 -2.42 -12.09 6.60
N SER A 282 -2.94 -13.31 6.57
CA SER A 282 -3.01 -14.19 7.74
C SER A 282 -1.77 -15.03 7.95
N LYS A 283 -0.97 -15.28 6.90
CA LYS A 283 0.27 -16.05 7.01
C LYS A 283 1.33 -15.54 6.05
N THR A 284 2.57 -15.52 6.51
CA THR A 284 3.75 -15.29 5.67
C THR A 284 4.85 -16.27 6.03
N GLU A 285 5.54 -16.80 5.00
CA GLU A 285 6.68 -17.71 5.17
C GLU A 285 7.82 -17.29 4.25
N PHE A 286 9.04 -17.40 4.74
CA PHE A 286 10.26 -17.16 3.97
C PHE A 286 11.46 -17.86 4.60
N ILE A 287 12.53 -18.05 3.81
CA ILE A 287 13.82 -18.46 4.34
C ILE A 287 14.59 -17.21 4.77
N HIS A 288 15.01 -17.17 6.04
CA HIS A 288 15.73 -16.04 6.62
C HIS A 288 17.09 -15.86 5.92
N PRO A 289 17.40 -14.68 5.33
CA PRO A 289 18.56 -14.50 4.46
C PRO A 289 19.90 -14.80 5.10
N SER A 290 20.08 -14.50 6.38
CA SER A 290 21.36 -14.69 7.08
C SER A 290 21.47 -16.05 7.76
N SER A 291 20.41 -16.59 8.34
CA SER A 291 20.45 -17.84 9.13
C SER A 291 20.04 -19.08 8.34
N GLY A 292 19.42 -18.94 7.18
CA GLY A 292 18.86 -20.06 6.39
C GLY A 292 17.65 -20.75 7.04
N ARG A 293 17.17 -20.29 8.20
CA ARG A 293 16.02 -20.90 8.89
C ARG A 293 14.70 -20.46 8.22
N LYS A 294 13.75 -21.37 8.18
CA LYS A 294 12.38 -21.04 7.78
C LYS A 294 11.71 -20.23 8.88
N ILE A 295 11.23 -19.03 8.54
CA ILE A 295 10.41 -18.19 9.40
C ILE A 295 8.96 -18.29 8.93
N THR A 296 8.07 -18.54 9.88
CA THR A 296 6.61 -18.53 9.67
C THR A 296 5.98 -17.61 10.69
N ALA A 297 5.15 -16.70 10.24
CA ALA A 297 4.32 -15.86 11.10
C ALA A 297 2.86 -16.01 10.70
N GLU A 298 1.97 -15.97 11.70
CA GLU A 298 0.52 -16.08 11.52
C GLU A 298 -0.20 -14.98 12.32
N SER A 299 -1.31 -14.53 11.79
CA SER A 299 -2.20 -13.55 12.41
C SER A 299 -3.65 -13.82 12.00
N VAL A 300 -4.59 -13.55 12.90
CA VAL A 300 -6.02 -13.78 12.69
C VAL A 300 -6.76 -12.45 12.85
N PRO A 301 -7.55 -12.03 11.85
CA PRO A 301 -8.28 -10.78 11.93
C PRO A 301 -9.42 -10.85 12.96
N ASP A 302 -9.70 -9.73 13.63
CA ASP A 302 -10.72 -9.67 14.69
C ASP A 302 -12.11 -10.03 14.15
N TRP A 303 -12.47 -9.53 12.96
CA TRP A 303 -13.74 -9.85 12.31
C TRP A 303 -13.92 -11.35 11.97
N TYR A 304 -12.86 -12.15 11.96
CA TYR A 304 -12.92 -13.60 11.77
C TYR A 304 -12.96 -14.36 13.10
N LYS A 305 -12.36 -13.81 14.16
CA LYS A 305 -12.35 -14.42 15.50
C LYS A 305 -13.78 -14.61 16.05
N ASP A 306 -14.65 -13.64 15.81
CA ASP A 306 -16.04 -13.72 16.29
C ASP A 306 -16.75 -14.90 15.63
N TYR A 307 -16.54 -15.16 14.35
CA TYR A 307 -17.10 -16.31 13.64
C TYR A 307 -16.49 -17.66 14.03
N ILE A 308 -15.25 -17.69 14.53
CA ILE A 308 -14.64 -18.92 15.06
C ILE A 308 -15.19 -19.23 16.45
N ARG A 309 -15.36 -18.22 17.30
CA ARG A 309 -15.84 -18.38 18.70
C ARG A 309 -17.26 -18.92 18.81
N GLU A 310 -18.11 -18.67 17.84
CA GLU A 310 -19.48 -19.24 17.79
C GLU A 310 -19.50 -20.77 17.56
N GLN A 311 -18.34 -21.42 17.41
CA GLN A 311 -18.21 -22.85 17.14
C GLN A 311 -17.48 -23.63 18.25
N LEU A 312 -17.00 -22.97 19.30
CA LEU A 312 -16.43 -23.60 20.51
C LEU A 312 -17.41 -23.56 21.66
#